data_f0e9c8c16081b267ebce5a41bfd39354
#
_entry.id   f0e9c8c16081b267ebce5a41bfd39354
#
_cell.length_a   1.000
_cell.length_b   1.000
_cell.length_c   1.000
_cell.angle_alpha   90.00
_cell.angle_beta   90.00
_cell.angle_gamma   90.00
#
_symmetry.space_group_name_H-M   'P 1'
#
loop_
_entity.id
_entity.type
_entity.pdbx_description
1 polymer ?
#
loop_
_entity_poly.entity_id
_entity_poly.type
_entity_poly.pdbx_seq_one_letter_code
_entity_poly.pdbx_strand_id
1 'polypeptide(L)'
;MAIKITCPYCFREFNDNQVHFRSSYVNTGARKIAGPDGQLFDSISEMEMSYGDEDKAAVAQIVHEYKESSFYNPVSNKEYDAFWKKFGDTTTEVDSVNKDRNKKLMYRKVIDPSDIQHQKHLVKQKNGDYLIRDPELKNMVTSIRLVDGDKSQTSMRVCPFCHNPLPDVYGLYPVEFISVIGIVGAGKTVFLSQFMNGFRDYATECGLTAIKSTASITQFLENNRVKEGMPLPPPTAEGRFEQPLIYNIERTSKNNSKETVTIVMYDIAGEVFKNAKAQSVKDFAPFIKKSDGIILLIDPKQFESIQGTQFFESSKIYRSRVMP
;
A
#
# COMPACT_ATOMS: atom_id res chain seq x y z
N MET A 1 10.36 0.27 24.21
CA MET A 1 10.97 -0.72 23.30
C MET A 1 10.46 -0.41 21.91
N ALA A 2 11.31 -0.33 20.89
CA ALA A 2 10.85 -0.03 19.52
C ALA A 2 10.08 -1.24 18.97
N ILE A 3 9.00 -0.96 18.22
CA ILE A 3 8.20 -2.00 17.57
C ILE A 3 8.89 -2.41 16.27
N LYS A 4 9.13 -3.70 16.09
CA LYS A 4 9.70 -4.25 14.86
C LYS A 4 8.62 -4.45 13.81
N ILE A 5 8.83 -3.95 12.61
CA ILE A 5 7.89 -3.98 11.49
C ILE A 5 8.54 -4.72 10.32
N THR A 6 7.83 -5.67 9.73
CA THR A 6 8.18 -6.27 8.44
C THR A 6 7.30 -5.65 7.35
N CYS A 7 7.90 -5.02 6.35
CA CYS A 7 7.15 -4.38 5.27
C CYS A 7 6.30 -5.40 4.48
N PRO A 8 5.00 -5.17 4.26
CA PRO A 8 4.15 -6.09 3.50
C PRO A 8 4.41 -6.07 1.98
N TYR A 9 5.32 -5.24 1.50
CA TYR A 9 5.69 -5.16 0.09
C TYR A 9 7.08 -5.74 -0.18
N CYS A 10 8.12 -5.23 0.49
CA CYS A 10 9.50 -5.63 0.22
C CYS A 10 10.09 -6.61 1.24
N PHE A 11 9.36 -6.98 2.29
CA PHE A 11 9.73 -7.89 3.38
C PHE A 11 10.97 -7.49 4.18
N ARG A 12 11.47 -6.27 3.99
CA ARG A 12 12.53 -5.75 4.84
C ARG A 12 11.98 -5.41 6.21
N GLU A 13 12.80 -5.66 7.22
CA GLU A 13 12.50 -5.40 8.61
C GLU A 13 13.12 -4.08 9.05
N PHE A 14 12.41 -3.32 9.86
CA PHE A 14 12.84 -2.06 10.44
C PHE A 14 12.10 -1.79 11.74
N ASN A 15 12.60 -0.86 12.55
CA ASN A 15 11.91 -0.42 13.74
C ASN A 15 10.94 0.71 13.43
N ASP A 16 9.88 0.86 14.21
CA ASP A 16 8.86 1.89 14.02
C ASP A 16 9.40 3.34 14.05
N ASN A 17 10.54 3.56 14.71
CA ASN A 17 11.22 4.86 14.70
C ASN A 17 11.98 5.16 13.39
N GLN A 18 12.10 4.19 12.51
CA GLN A 18 12.73 4.33 11.19
C GLN A 18 11.69 4.53 10.07
N VAL A 19 10.41 4.57 10.43
CA VAL A 19 9.34 4.76 9.46
C VAL A 19 9.45 6.15 8.82
N HIS A 20 9.25 6.20 7.50
CA HIS A 20 9.13 7.46 6.78
C HIS A 20 7.67 7.86 6.65
N PHE A 21 7.41 9.09 6.20
CA PHE A 21 6.08 9.63 6.08
C PHE A 21 5.87 10.31 4.72
N ARG A 22 4.61 10.36 4.27
CA ARG A 22 4.18 11.24 3.18
C ARG A 22 3.14 12.19 3.70
N SER A 23 3.08 13.39 3.14
CA SER A 23 1.98 14.28 3.44
C SER A 23 0.67 13.68 2.92
N SER A 24 -0.28 13.46 3.82
CA SER A 24 -1.66 13.07 3.47
C SER A 24 -2.54 14.30 3.25
N TYR A 25 -2.08 15.47 3.65
CA TYR A 25 -2.85 16.69 3.58
C TYR A 25 -2.92 17.21 2.13
N VAL A 26 -4.12 17.42 1.65
CA VAL A 26 -4.37 18.22 0.45
C VAL A 26 -4.53 19.65 0.93
N ASN A 27 -3.60 20.52 0.64
CA ASN A 27 -3.75 21.93 0.95
C ASN A 27 -4.94 22.49 0.14
N THR A 28 -6.11 22.47 0.74
CA THR A 28 -7.35 23.06 0.20
C THR A 28 -7.56 24.49 0.68
N GLY A 29 -6.71 24.96 1.58
CA GLY A 29 -6.76 26.31 2.17
C GLY A 29 -5.41 26.98 2.10
N ALA A 30 -5.35 28.01 1.36
CA ALA A 30 -4.49 29.15 1.32
C ALA A 30 -3.34 29.19 2.36
N ARG A 31 -2.23 28.47 2.08
CA ARG A 31 -0.95 28.92 2.61
C ARG A 31 -0.64 30.22 1.88
N LYS A 32 -0.81 31.33 2.57
CA LYS A 32 -0.40 32.60 2.01
C LYS A 32 1.12 32.63 1.83
N ILE A 33 1.55 33.03 0.66
CA ILE A 33 2.96 33.10 0.28
C ILE A 33 3.41 34.51 0.60
N ALA A 34 4.41 34.65 1.46
CA ALA A 34 5.00 35.97 1.73
C ALA A 34 5.90 36.38 0.55
N GLY A 35 5.59 37.50 -0.05
CA GLY A 35 6.46 38.14 -1.06
C GLY A 35 7.71 38.74 -0.44
N PRO A 36 8.62 39.31 -1.26
CA PRO A 36 9.87 39.93 -0.82
C PRO A 36 9.67 41.04 0.22
N ASP A 37 8.56 41.75 0.15
CA ASP A 37 8.17 42.85 1.04
C ASP A 37 7.31 42.43 2.23
N GLY A 38 7.03 41.10 2.34
CA GLY A 38 6.19 40.55 3.37
C GLY A 38 4.67 40.55 3.07
N GLN A 39 4.24 41.05 1.91
CA GLN A 39 2.86 40.95 1.47
C GLN A 39 2.46 39.49 1.27
N LEU A 40 1.24 39.15 1.67
CA LEU A 40 0.74 37.77 1.64
C LEU A 40 -0.16 37.53 0.43
N PHE A 41 0.17 36.49 -0.35
CA PHE A 41 -0.53 36.08 -1.58
C PHE A 41 -1.18 34.70 -1.42
N ASP A 42 -2.30 34.48 -2.11
CA ASP A 42 -3.02 33.22 -2.09
C ASP A 42 -2.44 32.19 -3.10
N SER A 43 -1.66 32.65 -4.07
CA SER A 43 -1.00 31.78 -5.06
C SER A 43 0.34 32.32 -5.53
N ILE A 44 1.20 31.43 -6.04
CA ILE A 44 2.46 31.83 -6.71
C ILE A 44 2.19 32.76 -7.87
N SER A 45 1.17 32.44 -8.69
CA SER A 45 0.86 33.26 -9.88
C SER A 45 0.43 34.68 -9.52
N GLU A 46 -0.31 34.84 -8.42
CA GLU A 46 -0.69 36.16 -7.90
C GLU A 46 0.54 36.94 -7.43
N MET A 47 1.43 36.28 -6.71
CA MET A 47 2.69 36.86 -6.27
C MET A 47 3.57 37.27 -7.47
N GLU A 48 3.78 36.35 -8.44
CA GLU A 48 4.59 36.63 -9.63
C GLU A 48 4.05 37.80 -10.47
N MET A 49 2.71 37.95 -10.54
CA MET A 49 2.09 39.09 -11.25
C MET A 49 2.16 40.42 -10.50
N SER A 50 2.39 40.40 -9.20
CA SER A 50 2.36 41.59 -8.34
C SER A 50 3.72 42.29 -8.25
N TYR A 51 4.79 41.66 -8.71
CA TYR A 51 6.15 42.21 -8.66
C TYR A 51 6.72 42.43 -10.05
N GLY A 52 7.48 43.53 -10.17
CA GLY A 52 8.16 43.92 -11.41
C GLY A 52 9.49 43.17 -11.63
N ASP A 53 10.18 43.55 -12.71
CA ASP A 53 11.47 42.96 -13.09
C ASP A 53 12.58 43.14 -12.03
N GLU A 54 12.48 44.21 -11.22
CA GLU A 54 13.45 44.53 -10.13
C GLU A 54 13.42 43.45 -9.02
N ASP A 55 12.27 42.85 -8.74
CA ASP A 55 12.12 41.85 -7.68
C ASP A 55 12.17 40.41 -8.19
N LYS A 56 12.35 40.21 -9.49
CA LYS A 56 12.25 38.91 -10.16
C LYS A 56 13.17 37.85 -9.57
N ALA A 57 14.37 38.22 -9.14
CA ALA A 57 15.33 37.32 -8.53
C ALA A 57 14.84 36.85 -7.12
N ALA A 58 14.34 37.79 -6.32
CA ALA A 58 13.80 37.51 -4.98
C ALA A 58 12.53 36.66 -5.07
N VAL A 59 11.64 37.01 -6.01
CA VAL A 59 10.42 36.24 -6.28
C VAL A 59 10.77 34.82 -6.75
N ALA A 60 11.73 34.66 -7.67
CA ALA A 60 12.17 33.34 -8.13
C ALA A 60 12.76 32.50 -7.01
N GLN A 61 13.50 33.10 -6.08
CA GLN A 61 14.01 32.39 -4.90
C GLN A 61 12.89 31.95 -3.99
N ILE A 62 11.91 32.80 -3.70
CA ILE A 62 10.72 32.44 -2.89
C ILE A 62 9.92 31.32 -3.55
N VAL A 63 9.72 31.40 -4.87
CA VAL A 63 9.04 30.35 -5.64
C VAL A 63 9.81 29.02 -5.56
N HIS A 64 11.13 29.07 -5.67
CA HIS A 64 11.99 27.89 -5.54
C HIS A 64 11.88 27.29 -4.13
N GLU A 65 12.04 28.10 -3.10
CA GLU A 65 11.92 27.67 -1.71
C GLU A 65 10.51 27.12 -1.40
N TYR A 66 9.47 27.76 -1.91
CA TYR A 66 8.09 27.29 -1.78
C TYR A 66 7.90 25.93 -2.46
N LYS A 67 8.41 25.75 -3.67
CA LYS A 67 8.34 24.47 -4.40
C LYS A 67 9.16 23.38 -3.70
N GLU A 68 10.35 23.71 -3.20
CA GLU A 68 11.19 22.78 -2.46
C GLU A 68 10.61 22.40 -1.09
N SER A 69 9.99 23.37 -0.41
CA SER A 69 9.32 23.13 0.89
C SER A 69 7.97 22.44 0.75
N SER A 70 7.39 22.41 -0.45
CA SER A 70 6.07 21.83 -0.69
C SER A 70 6.16 20.31 -0.77
N PHE A 71 5.86 19.64 0.35
CA PHE A 71 5.69 18.17 0.40
C PHE A 71 4.46 17.66 -0.37
N TYR A 72 3.72 18.55 -1.01
CA TYR A 72 2.45 18.26 -1.70
C TYR A 72 2.62 18.07 -3.21
N ASN A 73 3.69 18.62 -3.78
CA ASN A 73 3.96 18.49 -5.20
C ASN A 73 4.46 17.08 -5.52
N PRO A 74 4.01 16.48 -6.62
CA PRO A 74 4.56 15.21 -7.08
C PRO A 74 6.06 15.36 -7.36
N VAL A 75 6.84 14.42 -6.82
CA VAL A 75 8.28 14.32 -7.05
C VAL A 75 8.63 12.90 -7.46
N SER A 76 9.73 12.74 -8.21
CA SER A 76 10.24 11.41 -8.56
C SER A 76 10.57 10.63 -7.28
N ASN A 77 10.14 9.39 -7.22
CA ASN A 77 10.39 8.49 -6.09
C ASN A 77 11.05 7.22 -6.58
N LYS A 78 12.38 7.23 -6.61
CA LYS A 78 13.20 6.14 -7.15
C LYS A 78 12.96 4.80 -6.47
N GLU A 79 12.76 4.79 -5.15
CA GLU A 79 12.56 3.60 -4.36
C GLU A 79 11.20 2.96 -4.65
N TYR A 80 10.15 3.78 -4.74
CA TYR A 80 8.81 3.36 -5.10
C TYR A 80 8.76 2.83 -6.54
N ASP A 81 9.32 3.59 -7.46
CA ASP A 81 9.39 3.23 -8.88
C ASP A 81 10.19 1.94 -9.10
N ALA A 82 11.35 1.80 -8.45
CA ALA A 82 12.17 0.61 -8.54
C ALA A 82 11.46 -0.65 -8.01
N PHE A 83 10.61 -0.50 -6.98
CA PHE A 83 9.78 -1.60 -6.50
C PHE A 83 8.76 -2.03 -7.56
N TRP A 84 7.94 -1.09 -8.05
CA TRP A 84 6.85 -1.41 -8.97
C TRP A 84 7.29 -1.81 -10.37
N LYS A 85 8.42 -1.28 -10.86
CA LYS A 85 9.03 -1.71 -12.14
C LYS A 85 9.35 -3.20 -12.19
N LYS A 86 9.69 -3.82 -11.07
CA LYS A 86 9.92 -5.28 -11.01
C LYS A 86 8.68 -6.08 -11.39
N PHE A 87 7.50 -5.51 -11.19
CA PHE A 87 6.20 -6.12 -11.45
C PHE A 87 5.50 -5.55 -12.69
N GLY A 88 6.28 -5.01 -13.63
CA GLY A 88 5.76 -4.57 -14.92
C GLY A 88 4.99 -3.25 -14.92
N ASP A 89 4.95 -2.50 -13.80
CA ASP A 89 4.36 -1.16 -13.80
C ASP A 89 5.30 -0.18 -14.51
N THR A 90 4.88 0.27 -15.69
CA THR A 90 5.64 1.23 -16.51
C THR A 90 5.16 2.68 -16.31
N THR A 91 4.09 2.90 -15.54
CA THR A 91 3.48 4.23 -15.35
C THR A 91 4.11 5.02 -14.20
N THR A 92 5.44 5.06 -14.16
CA THR A 92 6.22 5.68 -13.09
C THR A 92 6.68 7.11 -13.40
N GLU A 93 6.28 7.69 -14.52
CA GLU A 93 6.63 9.07 -14.86
C GLU A 93 5.70 10.08 -14.15
N VAL A 94 6.29 11.10 -13.55
CA VAL A 94 5.56 12.14 -12.78
C VAL A 94 4.48 12.81 -13.63
N ASP A 95 4.71 13.01 -14.91
CA ASP A 95 3.73 13.63 -15.81
C ASP A 95 2.48 12.77 -16.04
N SER A 96 2.64 11.45 -16.13
CA SER A 96 1.51 10.52 -16.25
C SER A 96 0.73 10.42 -14.94
N VAL A 97 1.41 10.53 -13.81
CA VAL A 97 0.83 10.50 -12.45
C VAL A 97 -0.04 11.72 -12.18
N ASN A 98 0.27 12.88 -12.75
CA ASN A 98 -0.50 14.10 -12.54
C ASN A 98 -1.96 13.99 -13.00
N LYS A 99 -2.29 13.04 -13.88
CA LYS A 99 -3.67 12.78 -14.36
C LYS A 99 -4.48 11.91 -13.41
N ASP A 100 -3.82 11.12 -12.55
CA ASP A 100 -4.47 10.20 -11.61
C ASP A 100 -4.32 10.70 -10.16
N ARG A 101 -5.45 11.09 -9.55
CA ARG A 101 -5.48 11.62 -8.17
C ARG A 101 -4.95 10.62 -7.14
N ASN A 102 -5.20 9.33 -7.32
CA ASN A 102 -4.78 8.29 -6.38
C ASN A 102 -3.26 8.07 -6.48
N LYS A 103 -2.71 8.09 -7.68
CA LYS A 103 -1.27 7.99 -7.91
C LYS A 103 -0.52 9.24 -7.43
N LYS A 104 -1.09 10.44 -7.57
CA LYS A 104 -0.51 11.69 -7.07
C LYS A 104 -0.03 11.60 -5.62
N LEU A 105 -0.81 10.93 -4.77
CA LEU A 105 -0.46 10.79 -3.36
C LEU A 105 0.84 10.00 -3.16
N MET A 106 1.10 8.98 -3.99
CA MET A 106 2.29 8.13 -3.90
C MET A 106 3.58 8.83 -4.36
N TYR A 107 3.45 9.92 -5.10
CA TYR A 107 4.58 10.72 -5.58
C TYR A 107 4.80 12.02 -4.79
N ARG A 108 4.12 12.21 -3.67
CA ARG A 108 4.47 13.27 -2.72
C ARG A 108 5.81 12.96 -2.07
N LYS A 109 6.54 14.01 -1.73
CA LYS A 109 7.86 13.88 -1.10
C LYS A 109 7.78 12.99 0.14
N VAL A 110 8.69 12.03 0.19
CA VAL A 110 8.87 11.20 1.37
C VAL A 110 9.71 11.96 2.37
N ILE A 111 9.27 11.95 3.61
CA ILE A 111 9.88 12.65 4.73
C ILE A 111 10.53 11.60 5.61
N ASP A 112 11.85 11.67 5.73
CA ASP A 112 12.64 10.90 6.68
C ASP A 112 12.87 11.75 7.94
N PRO A 113 12.29 11.41 9.09
CA PRO A 113 12.47 12.18 10.32
C PRO A 113 13.90 12.13 10.88
N SER A 114 14.74 11.22 10.42
CA SER A 114 16.14 11.14 10.82
C SER A 114 17.06 12.05 9.98
N ASP A 115 16.61 12.48 8.81
CA ASP A 115 17.38 13.38 7.92
C ASP A 115 17.33 14.82 8.44
N ILE A 116 18.51 15.39 8.67
CA ILE A 116 18.69 16.77 9.17
C ILE A 116 18.02 17.80 8.24
N GLN A 117 18.03 17.58 6.94
CA GLN A 117 17.39 18.49 5.99
C GLN A 117 15.86 18.44 6.11
N HIS A 118 15.31 17.24 6.31
CA HIS A 118 13.87 17.09 6.52
C HIS A 118 13.43 17.62 7.89
N GLN A 119 14.28 17.50 8.92
CA GLN A 119 13.99 18.01 10.27
C GLN A 119 13.73 19.51 10.33
N LYS A 120 14.28 20.30 9.40
CA LYS A 120 14.00 21.73 9.30
C LYS A 120 12.53 22.06 9.05
N HIS A 121 11.80 21.11 8.50
CA HIS A 121 10.38 21.21 8.16
C HIS A 121 9.48 20.50 9.18
N LEU A 122 10.03 19.97 10.27
CA LEU A 122 9.30 19.21 11.28
C LEU A 122 9.20 19.98 12.60
N VAL A 123 8.05 19.84 13.25
CA VAL A 123 7.85 20.41 14.60
C VAL A 123 8.45 19.44 15.61
N LYS A 124 9.44 19.92 16.36
CA LYS A 124 10.05 19.17 17.46
C LYS A 124 9.06 19.04 18.63
N GLN A 125 8.89 17.84 19.13
CA GLN A 125 8.02 17.54 20.27
C GLN A 125 8.69 17.97 21.58
N LYS A 126 7.91 18.03 22.68
CA LYS A 126 8.41 18.40 24.00
C LYS A 126 9.53 17.48 24.52
N ASN A 127 9.54 16.23 24.12
CA ASN A 127 10.57 15.24 24.46
C ASN A 127 11.83 15.36 23.61
N GLY A 128 11.91 16.30 22.68
CA GLY A 128 13.03 16.51 21.79
C GLY A 128 13.02 15.68 20.52
N ASP A 129 12.06 14.80 20.33
CA ASP A 129 11.87 13.97 19.11
C ASP A 129 11.00 14.71 18.09
N TYR A 130 11.01 14.27 16.84
CA TYR A 130 10.10 14.72 15.77
C TYR A 130 8.93 13.76 15.58
N LEU A 131 9.04 12.54 16.11
CA LEU A 131 8.05 11.48 16.00
C LEU A 131 6.94 11.65 17.06
N ILE A 132 5.70 11.50 16.63
CA ILE A 132 4.54 11.47 17.51
C ILE A 132 4.19 10.00 17.75
N ARG A 133 4.12 9.63 19.04
CA ARG A 133 3.81 8.28 19.49
C ARG A 133 2.45 8.27 20.19
N ASP A 134 1.72 7.20 19.96
CA ASP A 134 0.43 6.98 20.62
C ASP A 134 0.60 6.03 21.80
N PRO A 135 0.36 6.50 23.04
CA PRO A 135 0.45 5.67 24.24
C PRO A 135 -0.54 4.49 24.25
N GLU A 136 -1.72 4.67 23.67
CA GLU A 136 -2.76 3.62 23.58
C GLU A 136 -2.37 2.50 22.61
N LEU A 137 -1.52 2.82 21.65
CA LEU A 137 -0.97 1.90 20.65
C LEU A 137 0.46 1.40 21.01
N LYS A 138 0.70 1.06 22.28
CA LYS A 138 2.00 0.58 22.79
C LYS A 138 3.16 1.53 22.48
N ASN A 139 2.90 2.84 22.48
CA ASN A 139 3.84 3.88 22.07
C ASN A 139 4.36 3.74 20.62
N MET A 140 3.55 3.20 19.73
CA MET A 140 3.86 3.12 18.30
C MET A 140 3.99 4.52 17.71
N VAL A 141 4.92 4.70 16.79
CA VAL A 141 5.04 5.92 15.98
C VAL A 141 3.87 5.99 15.00
N THR A 142 3.04 7.01 15.13
CA THR A 142 1.81 7.17 14.33
C THR A 142 1.88 8.30 13.34
N SER A 143 2.61 9.37 13.64
CA SER A 143 2.58 10.58 12.83
C SER A 143 3.79 11.49 13.07
N ILE A 144 3.91 12.49 12.22
CA ILE A 144 4.79 13.65 12.37
C ILE A 144 3.98 14.93 12.16
N ARG A 145 4.49 16.05 12.64
CA ARG A 145 3.88 17.37 12.43
C ARG A 145 4.81 18.24 11.60
N LEU A 146 4.28 18.86 10.54
CA LEU A 146 4.99 19.76 9.68
C LEU A 146 4.96 21.20 10.21
N VAL A 147 6.02 21.96 9.97
CA VAL A 147 6.14 23.37 10.41
C VAL A 147 5.25 24.28 9.57
N ASP A 148 4.97 23.91 8.33
CA ASP A 148 4.24 24.71 7.37
C ASP A 148 2.76 24.94 7.75
N GLY A 149 2.30 26.17 7.54
CA GLY A 149 0.91 26.58 7.65
C GLY A 149 0.30 26.29 9.03
N ASP A 150 -0.71 25.45 9.04
CA ASP A 150 -1.49 25.12 10.24
C ASP A 150 -0.86 24.02 11.11
N LYS A 151 0.45 23.80 11.05
CA LYS A 151 1.14 22.71 11.73
C LYS A 151 0.50 21.35 11.39
N SER A 152 0.34 21.12 10.10
CA SER A 152 -0.34 19.92 9.60
C SER A 152 0.33 18.65 10.11
N GLN A 153 -0.47 17.72 10.58
CA GLN A 153 -0.04 16.41 11.00
C GLN A 153 -0.26 15.40 9.87
N THR A 154 0.73 14.57 9.59
CA THR A 154 0.57 13.45 8.67
C THR A 154 0.79 12.12 9.38
N SER A 155 -0.14 11.19 9.16
CA SER A 155 -0.08 9.81 9.64
C SER A 155 0.19 8.80 8.52
N MET A 156 0.42 9.26 7.29
CA MET A 156 0.73 8.36 6.19
C MET A 156 2.15 7.81 6.34
N ARG A 157 2.27 6.72 7.08
CA ARG A 157 3.51 5.98 7.24
C ARG A 157 3.86 5.23 5.97
N VAL A 158 5.14 5.23 5.59
CA VAL A 158 5.66 4.46 4.46
C VAL A 158 6.90 3.68 4.87
N CYS A 159 7.14 2.57 4.18
CA CYS A 159 8.36 1.77 4.37
C CYS A 159 9.60 2.61 4.01
N PRO A 160 10.66 2.63 4.83
CA PRO A 160 11.87 3.39 4.56
C PRO A 160 12.67 2.88 3.35
N PHE A 161 12.35 1.70 2.84
CA PHE A 161 13.10 1.05 1.75
C PHE A 161 12.41 1.08 0.40
N CYS A 162 11.10 0.85 0.35
CA CYS A 162 10.36 0.80 -0.91
C CYS A 162 9.31 1.89 -1.03
N HIS A 163 9.19 2.74 -0.02
CA HIS A 163 8.27 3.85 0.08
C HIS A 163 6.79 3.50 -0.17
N ASN A 164 6.43 2.21 -0.11
CA ASN A 164 5.03 1.80 -0.16
C ASN A 164 4.31 2.13 1.16
N PRO A 165 3.03 2.48 1.09
CA PRO A 165 2.27 2.89 2.27
C PRO A 165 2.06 1.72 3.24
N LEU A 166 2.12 2.02 4.52
CA LEU A 166 1.79 1.09 5.59
C LEU A 166 0.39 1.44 6.14
N PRO A 167 -0.48 0.46 6.41
CA PRO A 167 -1.75 0.72 7.08
C PRO A 167 -1.55 1.38 8.45
N ASP A 168 -2.56 2.11 8.94
CA ASP A 168 -2.45 2.99 10.12
C ASP A 168 -1.86 2.30 11.35
N VAL A 169 -2.34 1.12 11.70
CA VAL A 169 -1.86 0.36 12.88
C VAL A 169 -0.97 -0.82 12.52
N TYR A 170 -0.47 -0.87 11.27
CA TYR A 170 0.37 -1.97 10.82
C TYR A 170 1.68 -2.06 11.61
N GLY A 171 1.99 -3.25 12.08
CA GLY A 171 3.15 -3.53 12.94
C GLY A 171 2.83 -3.46 14.44
N LEU A 172 1.64 -3.01 14.87
CA LEU A 172 1.21 -3.03 16.26
C LEU A 172 1.01 -4.46 16.79
N TYR A 173 0.56 -5.34 15.91
CA TYR A 173 0.28 -6.75 16.19
C TYR A 173 1.24 -7.65 15.43
N PRO A 174 1.45 -8.91 15.86
CA PRO A 174 2.16 -9.92 15.08
C PRO A 174 1.60 -10.00 13.67
N VAL A 175 2.45 -10.17 12.69
CA VAL A 175 2.07 -10.22 11.27
C VAL A 175 2.36 -11.61 10.74
N GLU A 176 1.33 -12.23 10.15
CA GLU A 176 1.41 -13.54 9.49
C GLU A 176 1.21 -13.35 7.99
N PHE A 177 2.14 -13.84 7.20
CA PHE A 177 2.12 -13.77 5.74
C PHE A 177 1.58 -15.06 5.15
N ILE A 178 0.54 -14.95 4.32
CA ILE A 178 -0.07 -16.10 3.64
C ILE A 178 0.00 -15.90 2.13
N SER A 179 0.65 -16.81 1.44
CA SER A 179 0.68 -16.84 -0.03
C SER A 179 -0.34 -17.81 -0.59
N VAL A 180 -1.14 -17.36 -1.55
CA VAL A 180 -2.01 -18.22 -2.34
C VAL A 180 -1.32 -18.53 -3.65
N ILE A 181 -0.92 -19.78 -3.84
CA ILE A 181 -0.18 -20.24 -5.02
C ILE A 181 -0.98 -21.29 -5.79
N GLY A 182 -0.69 -21.42 -7.07
CA GLY A 182 -1.32 -22.42 -7.95
C GLY A 182 -1.01 -22.05 -9.40
N ILE A 183 -1.15 -23.02 -10.28
CA ILE A 183 -0.91 -22.83 -11.71
C ILE A 183 -1.98 -21.95 -12.37
N VAL A 184 -1.75 -21.56 -13.59
CA VAL A 184 -2.68 -20.78 -14.42
C VAL A 184 -4.02 -21.52 -14.49
N GLY A 185 -5.11 -20.79 -14.27
CA GLY A 185 -6.46 -21.38 -14.33
C GLY A 185 -6.88 -22.15 -13.08
N ALA A 186 -6.03 -22.28 -12.05
CA ALA A 186 -6.39 -22.98 -10.79
C ALA A 186 -7.47 -22.23 -9.95
N GLY A 187 -7.92 -21.05 -10.38
CA GLY A 187 -8.99 -20.32 -9.71
C GLY A 187 -8.56 -19.48 -8.52
N LYS A 188 -7.26 -19.11 -8.41
CA LYS A 188 -6.72 -18.32 -7.27
C LYS A 188 -7.50 -17.04 -7.01
N THR A 189 -7.67 -16.20 -8.02
CA THR A 189 -8.38 -14.91 -7.90
C THR A 189 -9.84 -15.13 -7.49
N VAL A 190 -10.49 -16.15 -8.05
CA VAL A 190 -11.86 -16.53 -7.67
C VAL A 190 -11.91 -16.99 -6.22
N PHE A 191 -11.00 -17.87 -5.81
CA PHE A 191 -10.89 -18.33 -4.42
C PHE A 191 -10.68 -17.15 -3.47
N LEU A 192 -9.70 -16.28 -3.75
CA LEU A 192 -9.42 -15.12 -2.92
C LEU A 192 -10.62 -14.17 -2.86
N SER A 193 -11.29 -13.93 -3.99
CA SER A 193 -12.48 -13.06 -4.03
C SER A 193 -13.59 -13.62 -3.15
N GLN A 194 -13.90 -14.93 -3.26
CA GLN A 194 -14.92 -15.57 -2.44
C GLN A 194 -14.50 -15.64 -0.96
N PHE A 195 -13.25 -16.02 -0.70
CA PHE A 195 -12.70 -16.07 0.64
C PHE A 195 -12.77 -14.71 1.32
N MET A 196 -12.29 -13.65 0.66
CA MET A 196 -12.31 -12.30 1.21
C MET A 196 -13.72 -11.74 1.39
N ASN A 197 -14.65 -12.09 0.50
CA ASN A 197 -16.04 -11.67 0.62
C ASN A 197 -16.74 -12.31 1.83
N GLY A 198 -16.51 -13.60 2.06
CA GLY A 198 -17.07 -14.35 3.19
C GLY A 198 -16.23 -14.35 4.46
N PHE A 199 -15.00 -13.82 4.41
CA PHE A 199 -14.03 -13.98 5.49
C PHE A 199 -14.51 -13.46 6.84
N ARG A 200 -15.22 -12.34 6.85
CA ARG A 200 -15.77 -11.76 8.08
C ARG A 200 -16.79 -12.71 8.74
N ASP A 201 -17.65 -13.31 7.94
CA ASP A 201 -18.70 -14.20 8.42
C ASP A 201 -18.09 -15.51 8.93
N TYR A 202 -17.17 -16.11 8.18
CA TYR A 202 -16.42 -17.30 8.61
C TYR A 202 -15.62 -17.06 9.89
N ALA A 203 -14.96 -15.90 9.99
CA ALA A 203 -14.25 -15.54 11.21
C ALA A 203 -15.21 -15.48 12.40
N THR A 204 -16.40 -14.88 12.24
CA THR A 204 -17.41 -14.77 13.28
C THR A 204 -17.92 -16.14 13.69
N GLU A 205 -18.18 -17.06 12.77
CA GLU A 205 -18.56 -18.45 13.06
C GLU A 205 -17.49 -19.19 13.87
N CYS A 206 -16.22 -18.83 13.67
CA CYS A 206 -15.09 -19.35 14.45
C CYS A 206 -14.84 -18.59 15.78
N GLY A 207 -15.70 -17.65 16.15
CA GLY A 207 -15.53 -16.81 17.35
C GLY A 207 -14.41 -15.77 17.22
N LEU A 208 -14.08 -15.37 15.99
CA LEU A 208 -13.07 -14.37 15.67
C LEU A 208 -13.75 -13.11 15.13
N THR A 209 -13.09 -11.96 15.28
CA THR A 209 -13.50 -10.71 14.63
C THR A 209 -12.48 -10.31 13.57
N ALA A 210 -12.93 -10.22 12.32
CA ALA A 210 -12.06 -9.79 11.22
C ALA A 210 -12.36 -8.33 10.82
N ILE A 211 -11.32 -7.49 10.83
CA ILE A 211 -11.39 -6.07 10.49
C ILE A 211 -10.50 -5.80 9.28
N LYS A 212 -11.09 -5.26 8.21
CA LYS A 212 -10.34 -4.84 7.01
C LYS A 212 -9.38 -3.71 7.39
N SER A 213 -8.10 -3.91 7.12
CA SER A 213 -7.05 -2.95 7.44
C SER A 213 -6.68 -2.03 6.27
N THR A 214 -7.08 -2.39 5.03
CA THR A 214 -6.73 -1.62 3.83
C THR A 214 -7.89 -1.47 2.88
N ALA A 215 -7.91 -0.33 2.16
CA ALA A 215 -8.83 -0.09 1.05
C ALA A 215 -8.57 -1.03 -0.14
N SER A 216 -7.37 -1.62 -0.24
CA SER A 216 -7.01 -2.58 -1.29
C SER A 216 -7.94 -3.80 -1.33
N ILE A 217 -8.45 -4.26 -0.18
CA ILE A 217 -9.43 -5.35 -0.13
C ILE A 217 -10.72 -4.94 -0.84
N THR A 218 -11.24 -3.75 -0.57
CA THR A 218 -12.47 -3.28 -1.21
C THR A 218 -12.27 -3.17 -2.72
N GLN A 219 -11.17 -2.57 -3.16
CA GLN A 219 -10.83 -2.46 -4.58
C GLN A 219 -10.62 -3.82 -5.22
N PHE A 220 -9.96 -4.76 -4.54
CA PHE A 220 -9.80 -6.13 -5.02
C PHE A 220 -11.15 -6.83 -5.23
N LEU A 221 -12.07 -6.72 -4.25
CA LEU A 221 -13.39 -7.30 -4.33
C LEU A 221 -14.26 -6.67 -5.42
N GLU A 222 -14.16 -5.36 -5.63
CA GLU A 222 -14.86 -4.67 -6.71
C GLU A 222 -14.38 -5.12 -8.09
N ASN A 223 -13.05 -5.23 -8.26
CA ASN A 223 -12.43 -5.64 -9.53
C ASN A 223 -12.62 -7.13 -9.84
N ASN A 224 -12.75 -7.98 -8.81
CA ASN A 224 -12.80 -9.44 -8.95
C ASN A 224 -14.12 -10.03 -8.44
N ARG A 225 -15.20 -9.27 -8.54
CA ARG A 225 -16.51 -9.70 -8.03
C ARG A 225 -17.06 -10.89 -8.80
N VAL A 226 -17.28 -11.99 -8.09
CA VAL A 226 -17.94 -13.17 -8.63
C VAL A 226 -19.44 -13.08 -8.37
N LYS A 227 -20.23 -13.09 -9.42
CA LYS A 227 -21.71 -13.09 -9.36
C LYS A 227 -22.26 -14.23 -10.21
N GLU A 228 -23.37 -14.79 -9.78
CA GLU A 228 -24.11 -15.78 -10.57
C GLU A 228 -24.55 -15.17 -11.91
N GLY A 229 -24.35 -15.92 -13.00
CA GLY A 229 -24.67 -15.46 -14.36
C GLY A 229 -23.69 -14.43 -14.95
N MET A 230 -22.61 -14.07 -14.27
CA MET A 230 -21.59 -13.17 -14.78
C MET A 230 -20.31 -13.93 -15.16
N PRO A 231 -19.54 -13.44 -16.13
CA PRO A 231 -18.21 -13.99 -16.42
C PRO A 231 -17.32 -13.99 -15.18
N LEU A 232 -16.47 -14.99 -15.04
CA LEU A 232 -15.44 -15.01 -13.99
C LEU A 232 -14.44 -13.85 -14.20
N PRO A 233 -13.83 -13.36 -13.12
CA PRO A 233 -12.77 -12.37 -13.21
C PRO A 233 -11.68 -12.83 -14.19
N PRO A 234 -11.10 -11.90 -14.97
CA PRO A 234 -9.99 -12.24 -15.84
C PRO A 234 -8.80 -12.77 -15.01
N PRO A 235 -7.95 -13.62 -15.59
CA PRO A 235 -6.75 -14.06 -14.90
C PRO A 235 -5.86 -12.86 -14.54
N THR A 236 -5.18 -12.92 -13.42
CA THR A 236 -4.19 -11.92 -13.02
C THR A 236 -3.10 -11.84 -14.09
N ALA A 237 -2.81 -10.65 -14.59
CA ALA A 237 -1.84 -10.47 -15.66
C ALA A 237 -0.44 -10.95 -15.26
N GLU A 238 0.26 -11.58 -16.21
CA GLU A 238 1.61 -12.10 -15.99
C GLU A 238 2.56 -10.98 -15.50
N GLY A 239 3.33 -11.29 -14.48
CA GLY A 239 4.31 -10.36 -13.89
C GLY A 239 3.71 -9.25 -13.04
N ARG A 240 2.38 -9.15 -12.93
CA ARG A 240 1.73 -8.13 -12.12
C ARG A 240 1.70 -8.55 -10.65
N PHE A 241 2.09 -7.62 -9.80
CA PHE A 241 1.93 -7.74 -8.36
C PHE A 241 0.67 -7.01 -7.92
N GLU A 242 -0.24 -7.73 -7.29
CA GLU A 242 -1.41 -7.14 -6.66
C GLU A 242 -1.05 -6.60 -5.27
N GLN A 243 -1.75 -5.56 -4.84
CA GLN A 243 -1.52 -5.00 -3.53
C GLN A 243 -1.85 -6.03 -2.43
N PRO A 244 -1.09 -6.07 -1.32
CA PRO A 244 -1.36 -6.99 -0.23
C PRO A 244 -2.76 -6.76 0.35
N LEU A 245 -3.46 -7.85 0.63
CA LEU A 245 -4.77 -7.87 1.26
C LEU A 245 -4.56 -8.07 2.77
N ILE A 246 -4.86 -7.05 3.57
CA ILE A 246 -4.50 -7.01 4.99
C ILE A 246 -5.75 -6.99 5.87
N TYR A 247 -5.83 -7.98 6.78
CA TYR A 247 -6.84 -8.07 7.82
C TYR A 247 -6.20 -8.07 9.20
N ASN A 248 -6.84 -7.40 10.16
CA ASN A 248 -6.61 -7.63 11.57
C ASN A 248 -7.66 -8.62 12.08
N ILE A 249 -7.21 -9.70 12.69
CA ILE A 249 -8.06 -10.71 13.29
C ILE A 249 -7.92 -10.63 14.80
N GLU A 250 -9.03 -10.42 15.49
CA GLU A 250 -9.10 -10.37 16.94
C GLU A 250 -9.77 -11.65 17.45
N ARG A 251 -9.15 -12.27 18.43
CA ARG A 251 -9.68 -13.38 19.21
C ARG A 251 -9.84 -12.95 20.67
N THR A 252 -11.00 -13.18 21.23
CA THR A 252 -11.18 -13.06 22.68
C THR A 252 -10.87 -14.40 23.31
N SER A 253 -9.84 -14.45 24.15
CA SER A 253 -9.48 -15.67 24.89
C SER A 253 -10.49 -15.95 26.03
N LYS A 254 -10.45 -17.17 26.59
CA LYS A 254 -11.30 -17.54 27.73
C LYS A 254 -11.14 -16.63 28.95
N ASN A 255 -10.03 -15.92 29.05
CA ASN A 255 -9.73 -14.97 30.14
C ASN A 255 -10.13 -13.53 29.79
N ASN A 256 -10.97 -13.32 28.79
CA ASN A 256 -11.35 -12.01 28.25
C ASN A 256 -10.16 -11.16 27.76
N SER A 257 -8.98 -11.73 27.58
CA SER A 257 -7.88 -11.02 26.93
C SER A 257 -8.08 -11.05 25.41
N LYS A 258 -7.84 -9.91 24.77
CA LYS A 258 -7.91 -9.76 23.33
C LYS A 258 -6.51 -10.02 22.73
N GLU A 259 -6.44 -10.98 21.84
CA GLU A 259 -5.27 -11.27 21.03
C GLU A 259 -5.57 -10.87 19.59
N THR A 260 -4.72 -10.03 19.03
CA THR A 260 -4.88 -9.57 17.65
C THR A 260 -3.67 -9.99 16.84
N VAL A 261 -3.92 -10.48 15.63
CA VAL A 261 -2.91 -10.81 14.62
C VAL A 261 -3.26 -10.09 13.31
N THR A 262 -2.26 -9.62 12.60
CA THR A 262 -2.42 -9.07 11.25
C THR A 262 -2.12 -10.17 10.24
N ILE A 263 -3.08 -10.50 9.39
CA ILE A 263 -2.89 -11.43 8.27
C ILE A 263 -2.70 -10.61 6.99
N VAL A 264 -1.64 -10.95 6.26
CA VAL A 264 -1.30 -10.36 4.96
C VAL A 264 -1.36 -11.45 3.90
N MET A 265 -2.26 -11.31 2.94
CA MET A 265 -2.44 -12.27 1.85
C MET A 265 -2.03 -11.67 0.51
N TYR A 266 -1.51 -12.53 -0.38
CA TYR A 266 -1.06 -12.15 -1.72
C TYR A 266 -1.71 -13.01 -2.78
N ASP A 267 -2.20 -12.36 -3.86
CA ASP A 267 -2.55 -13.04 -5.11
C ASP A 267 -1.34 -13.06 -6.03
N ILE A 268 -0.71 -14.21 -6.16
CA ILE A 268 0.46 -14.40 -7.01
C ILE A 268 0.03 -15.00 -8.35
N ALA A 269 0.34 -14.31 -9.44
CA ALA A 269 0.03 -14.78 -10.79
C ALA A 269 0.59 -16.18 -11.06
N GLY A 270 -0.24 -17.08 -11.59
CA GLY A 270 0.13 -18.47 -11.83
C GLY A 270 1.17 -18.67 -12.93
N GLU A 271 1.25 -17.71 -13.84
CA GLU A 271 2.20 -17.66 -14.95
C GLU A 271 3.65 -17.61 -14.46
N VAL A 272 3.90 -17.04 -13.29
CA VAL A 272 5.22 -17.04 -12.63
C VAL A 272 5.77 -18.46 -12.49
N PHE A 273 4.89 -19.45 -12.28
CA PHE A 273 5.28 -20.84 -12.09
C PHE A 273 5.30 -21.63 -13.41
N LYS A 274 4.56 -21.21 -14.44
CA LYS A 274 4.46 -21.89 -15.72
C LYS A 274 5.66 -21.58 -16.64
N ASN A 275 6.06 -20.32 -16.68
CA ASN A 275 7.12 -19.83 -17.57
C ASN A 275 8.37 -19.42 -16.79
N ALA A 276 8.74 -20.19 -15.77
CA ALA A 276 9.80 -19.89 -14.82
C ALA A 276 11.12 -19.46 -15.48
N LYS A 277 11.13 -18.27 -16.10
CA LYS A 277 12.37 -17.54 -16.29
C LYS A 277 12.92 -17.30 -14.89
N ALA A 278 14.16 -17.69 -14.67
CA ALA A 278 14.81 -17.67 -13.35
C ALA A 278 14.67 -16.31 -12.63
N GLN A 279 14.51 -15.23 -13.38
CA GLN A 279 14.31 -13.89 -12.81
C GLN A 279 12.91 -13.70 -12.24
N SER A 280 11.85 -14.10 -12.94
CA SER A 280 10.47 -13.97 -12.43
C SER A 280 10.27 -14.74 -11.13
N VAL A 281 10.81 -15.96 -11.04
CA VAL A 281 10.77 -16.74 -9.79
C VAL A 281 11.52 -16.03 -8.65
N LYS A 282 12.67 -15.41 -8.95
CA LYS A 282 13.45 -14.65 -7.96
C LYS A 282 12.69 -13.44 -7.42
N ASP A 283 11.95 -12.74 -8.28
CA ASP A 283 11.20 -11.54 -7.89
C ASP A 283 10.02 -11.90 -6.96
N PHE A 284 9.39 -13.07 -7.17
CA PHE A 284 8.30 -13.58 -6.32
C PHE A 284 8.77 -14.52 -5.18
N ALA A 285 10.02 -15.02 -5.25
CA ALA A 285 10.56 -15.90 -4.20
C ALA A 285 10.53 -15.29 -2.78
N PRO A 286 10.74 -13.96 -2.58
CA PRO A 286 10.62 -13.37 -1.26
C PRO A 286 9.23 -13.54 -0.63
N PHE A 287 8.16 -13.43 -1.40
CA PHE A 287 6.78 -13.63 -0.93
C PHE A 287 6.58 -15.04 -0.41
N ILE A 288 7.02 -16.04 -1.18
CA ILE A 288 6.88 -17.45 -0.80
C ILE A 288 7.78 -17.79 0.40
N LYS A 289 9.04 -17.34 0.39
CA LYS A 289 10.01 -17.62 1.46
C LYS A 289 9.66 -16.99 2.79
N LYS A 290 8.95 -15.87 2.79
CA LYS A 290 8.55 -15.14 3.98
C LYS A 290 7.12 -15.50 4.43
N SER A 291 6.42 -16.36 3.68
CA SER A 291 5.09 -16.80 4.08
C SER A 291 5.16 -17.75 5.27
N ASP A 292 4.38 -17.45 6.28
CA ASP A 292 4.14 -18.30 7.45
C ASP A 292 3.16 -19.41 7.10
N GLY A 293 2.29 -19.18 6.09
CA GLY A 293 1.36 -20.16 5.54
C GLY A 293 1.27 -20.10 4.03
N ILE A 294 1.06 -21.26 3.40
CA ILE A 294 0.86 -21.37 1.95
C ILE A 294 -0.44 -22.11 1.68
N ILE A 295 -1.32 -21.51 0.88
CA ILE A 295 -2.51 -22.14 0.32
C ILE A 295 -2.20 -22.53 -1.11
N LEU A 296 -2.11 -23.84 -1.38
CA LEU A 296 -1.88 -24.37 -2.71
C LEU A 296 -3.23 -24.74 -3.35
N LEU A 297 -3.57 -24.05 -4.45
CA LEU A 297 -4.75 -24.36 -5.25
C LEU A 297 -4.35 -25.26 -6.43
N ILE A 298 -5.00 -26.40 -6.50
CA ILE A 298 -4.77 -27.41 -7.52
C ILE A 298 -6.05 -27.58 -8.35
N ASP A 299 -5.95 -27.43 -9.67
CA ASP A 299 -7.02 -27.81 -10.60
C ASP A 299 -6.86 -29.29 -10.96
N PRO A 300 -7.72 -30.20 -10.48
CA PRO A 300 -7.61 -31.63 -10.74
C PRO A 300 -7.65 -31.97 -12.25
N LYS A 301 -8.28 -31.09 -13.06
CA LYS A 301 -8.40 -31.29 -14.51
C LYS A 301 -7.10 -31.21 -15.28
N GLN A 302 -6.07 -30.66 -14.65
CA GLN A 302 -4.74 -30.53 -15.26
C GLN A 302 -3.88 -31.78 -15.06
N PHE A 303 -4.35 -32.77 -14.32
CA PHE A 303 -3.68 -34.05 -14.17
C PHE A 303 -4.13 -35.03 -15.28
N GLU A 304 -3.17 -35.56 -16.05
CA GLU A 304 -3.44 -36.53 -17.10
C GLU A 304 -4.19 -37.77 -16.57
N SER A 305 -3.87 -38.20 -15.36
CA SER A 305 -4.53 -39.33 -14.70
C SER A 305 -6.04 -39.15 -14.43
N ILE A 306 -6.52 -37.90 -14.47
CA ILE A 306 -7.94 -37.56 -14.25
C ILE A 306 -8.64 -37.26 -15.59
N GLN A 307 -7.90 -36.96 -16.63
CA GLN A 307 -8.44 -36.73 -17.96
C GLN A 307 -9.07 -38.03 -18.51
N GLY A 308 -10.31 -37.95 -18.98
CA GLY A 308 -11.05 -39.11 -19.43
C GLY A 308 -11.79 -39.89 -18.33
N THR A 309 -11.68 -39.48 -17.08
CA THR A 309 -12.51 -40.05 -16.00
C THR A 309 -13.92 -39.45 -15.99
N GLN A 310 -14.86 -40.16 -15.36
CA GLN A 310 -16.25 -39.71 -15.18
C GLN A 310 -16.29 -38.34 -14.44
N PHE A 311 -15.37 -38.10 -13.54
CA PHE A 311 -15.22 -36.79 -12.85
C PHE A 311 -14.91 -35.67 -13.82
N PHE A 312 -13.98 -35.88 -14.76
CA PHE A 312 -13.60 -34.90 -15.76
C PHE A 312 -14.75 -34.57 -16.72
N GLU A 313 -15.46 -35.61 -17.21
CA GLU A 313 -16.62 -35.44 -18.10
C GLU A 313 -17.79 -34.73 -17.38
N SER A 314 -18.11 -35.12 -16.17
CA SER A 314 -19.14 -34.46 -15.34
C SER A 314 -18.83 -32.98 -15.13
N SER A 315 -17.55 -32.62 -14.94
CA SER A 315 -17.12 -31.25 -14.76
C SER A 315 -17.19 -30.39 -16.03
N LYS A 316 -17.05 -30.98 -17.22
CA LYS A 316 -17.31 -30.30 -18.49
C LYS A 316 -18.77 -29.95 -18.66
N ILE A 317 -19.66 -30.91 -18.31
CA ILE A 317 -21.11 -30.70 -18.38
C ILE A 317 -21.54 -29.56 -17.45
N TYR A 318 -20.98 -29.50 -16.25
CA TYR A 318 -21.25 -28.41 -15.31
C TYR A 318 -20.82 -27.06 -15.85
N ARG A 319 -19.63 -26.95 -16.47
CA ARG A 319 -19.17 -25.70 -17.13
C ARG A 319 -20.08 -25.28 -18.27
N SER A 320 -20.55 -26.19 -19.10
CA SER A 320 -21.44 -25.87 -20.20
C SER A 320 -22.84 -25.42 -19.77
N ARG A 321 -23.25 -25.75 -18.53
CA ARG A 321 -24.54 -25.31 -17.95
C ARG A 321 -24.43 -24.01 -17.14
N VAL A 322 -23.24 -23.68 -16.63
CA VAL A 322 -23.00 -22.48 -15.79
C VAL A 322 -22.39 -21.32 -16.56
N MET A 323 -21.83 -21.61 -17.73
CA MET A 323 -21.31 -20.58 -18.65
C MET A 323 -22.06 -20.72 -19.99
N PRO A 324 -22.91 -19.75 -20.33
CA PRO A 324 -23.45 -19.63 -21.69
C PRO A 324 -22.34 -19.27 -22.68
#